data_0cea10442e70be5829fe30794c0b2cbf
#
_entry.id   0cea10442e70be5829fe30794c0b2cbf
#
_cell.length_a   1.000
_cell.length_b   1.000
_cell.length_c   1.000
_cell.angle_alpha   90.00
_cell.angle_beta   90.00
_cell.angle_gamma   90.00
#
_symmetry.space_group_name_H-M   'P 1'
#
loop_
_entity.id
_entity.type
_entity.pdbx_description
1 polymer ?
#
loop_
_entity_poly.entity_id
_entity_poly.type
_entity_poly.pdbx_seq_one_letter_code
_entity_poly.pdbx_strand_id
1 'polypeptide(L)'
;MGLYQNNIWKKGIRIWIPFFAYNIVMKNFKKNVIPMQQIGFPIQVPFIPKEDDPVRLLFEVTEGLDYTNLYKTYSTLGRNPAVDPVTLFRLLIYGDMNKIYSSRELEKACKRDMNFIWLLQGQKAPDHNTIARFRSQRLANCLRDLFNQLIIYLGENNEIQYENLFVDGTKIEANANKYTFIWKKATDKFENKLQEKIKDTLKHLKDELDIKININNDKITVDFVSKILHKLDTIKVENKIEFVHGKGKRKSKLQKYFESLEEFIEKQSKYDEYNSIFDGRNSFSKTDKDATFMHMKEDHMKNGQLKPGYNIQIGVEGEYIVGVDVSSERADQLTFIPFLNKLENDLPEKFKNVIADAGYESEENYKYLSEHNQNPYIKPQNYKKSKSKKFKNDISKRENMTYNVEDDYYICAYGKRLVPVSSKIKVSKSNYKSVVTIYESENCNGCPYKDKCTKAKGNKRLHVSKDFLEKRNESLKNISTPEGKILRMNRSIQVEGVFGVLKQDYAFRRFLLRGKKNVLVEFTLLAFAYNIQKLFNKNIKNTNGILLHIPKTA
;
A
#
# COMPACT_ATOMS: atom_id res chain seq x y z
N MET A 1 3.03 -35.38 40.42
CA MET A 1 2.52 -34.46 41.48
C MET A 1 3.63 -33.53 41.84
N GLY A 2 3.45 -32.26 41.64
CA GLY A 2 4.43 -31.22 41.94
C GLY A 2 4.17 -29.98 41.10
N LEU A 3 3.23 -29.18 41.57
CA LEU A 3 2.93 -27.84 41.01
C LEU A 3 4.10 -26.91 41.40
N TYR A 4 4.90 -26.50 40.43
CA TYR A 4 5.77 -25.34 40.62
C TYR A 4 4.99 -24.07 40.21
N GLN A 5 4.51 -23.37 41.24
CA GLN A 5 4.01 -22.00 41.12
C GLN A 5 5.24 -21.06 41.04
N ASN A 6 5.52 -20.51 39.89
CA ASN A 6 6.38 -19.34 39.82
C ASN A 6 5.51 -18.08 39.84
N ASN A 7 5.41 -17.48 41.04
CA ASN A 7 4.83 -16.17 41.23
C ASN A 7 5.86 -15.11 40.84
N ILE A 8 5.67 -14.47 39.68
CA ILE A 8 6.35 -13.23 39.34
C ILE A 8 5.39 -12.08 39.65
N TRP A 9 5.59 -11.49 40.83
CA TRP A 9 4.90 -10.28 41.26
C TRP A 9 5.67 -9.04 40.78
N LYS A 10 5.15 -8.31 39.78
CA LYS A 10 5.26 -6.85 39.74
C LYS A 10 4.02 -6.30 39.00
N LYS A 11 3.18 -5.60 39.78
CA LYS A 11 2.02 -4.80 39.31
C LYS A 11 0.91 -5.56 38.56
N GLY A 12 0.06 -6.29 39.30
CA GLY A 12 -1.39 -6.33 39.06
C GLY A 12 -1.95 -7.05 37.84
N ILE A 13 -1.17 -7.70 36.99
CA ILE A 13 -1.67 -8.38 35.81
C ILE A 13 -1.53 -9.88 35.93
N ARG A 14 -2.65 -10.58 36.10
CA ARG A 14 -2.73 -12.04 35.96
C ARG A 14 -2.89 -12.40 34.49
N ILE A 15 -1.82 -12.83 33.84
CA ILE A 15 -1.92 -13.46 32.53
C ILE A 15 -2.22 -14.95 32.74
N TRP A 16 -3.45 -15.34 32.47
CA TRP A 16 -3.82 -16.74 32.33
C TRP A 16 -3.55 -17.16 30.88
N ILE A 17 -2.47 -17.90 30.64
CA ILE A 17 -2.21 -18.53 29.35
C ILE A 17 -2.88 -19.91 29.38
N PRO A 18 -3.83 -20.21 28.48
CA PRO A 18 -4.43 -21.54 28.43
C PRO A 18 -3.43 -22.55 27.90
N PHE A 19 -2.88 -23.33 28.77
CA PHE A 19 -1.90 -24.41 28.48
C PHE A 19 -2.48 -25.59 27.67
N PHE A 20 -3.80 -25.57 27.34
CA PHE A 20 -4.50 -26.75 26.82
C PHE A 20 -4.67 -26.83 25.32
N ALA A 21 -4.45 -25.76 24.54
CA ALA A 21 -4.68 -25.79 23.10
C ALA A 21 -3.51 -26.35 22.26
N TYR A 22 -2.35 -26.57 22.87
CA TYR A 22 -1.10 -26.87 22.16
C TYR A 22 -0.93 -28.33 21.70
N ASN A 23 -1.74 -29.27 22.20
CA ASN A 23 -1.46 -30.71 22.03
C ASN A 23 -2.15 -31.41 20.86
N ILE A 24 -3.03 -30.76 20.09
CA ILE A 24 -3.88 -31.50 19.13
C ILE A 24 -3.36 -31.42 17.67
N VAL A 25 -2.55 -30.42 17.30
CA VAL A 25 -2.14 -30.24 15.88
C VAL A 25 -0.68 -30.63 15.60
N MET A 26 0.10 -30.95 16.62
CA MET A 26 1.57 -30.98 16.56
C MET A 26 2.19 -32.36 16.68
N LYS A 27 1.68 -33.37 15.94
CA LYS A 27 2.29 -34.72 16.00
C LYS A 27 3.72 -34.81 15.43
N ASN A 28 4.17 -33.84 14.61
CA ASN A 28 5.45 -33.93 13.90
C ASN A 28 6.50 -32.85 14.26
N PHE A 29 6.18 -31.89 15.12
CA PHE A 29 7.16 -30.94 15.60
C PHE A 29 7.59 -31.36 17.02
N LYS A 30 8.76 -31.97 17.13
CA LYS A 30 9.36 -32.15 18.44
C LYS A 30 9.72 -30.77 18.98
N LYS A 31 8.96 -30.27 19.94
CA LYS A 31 9.29 -29.10 20.74
C LYS A 31 10.53 -29.43 21.56
N ASN A 32 11.71 -29.22 21.01
CA ASN A 32 12.96 -29.20 21.79
C ASN A 32 13.16 -27.79 22.37
N VAL A 33 12.07 -27.13 22.74
CA VAL A 33 12.16 -25.85 23.43
C VAL A 33 12.15 -26.14 24.92
N ILE A 34 13.30 -26.15 25.53
CA ILE A 34 13.42 -26.07 26.98
C ILE A 34 13.30 -24.59 27.32
N PRO A 35 12.20 -24.15 27.97
CA PRO A 35 12.03 -22.75 28.29
C PRO A 35 13.21 -22.28 29.16
N MET A 36 13.83 -21.16 28.77
CA MET A 36 14.89 -20.52 29.55
C MET A 36 16.16 -21.36 29.80
N GLN A 37 16.57 -22.14 28.81
CA GLN A 37 17.87 -22.79 28.91
C GLN A 37 19.03 -21.82 28.80
N GLN A 38 19.95 -21.96 29.70
CA GLN A 38 21.26 -21.37 29.68
C GLN A 38 22.05 -21.91 28.47
N ILE A 39 22.50 -21.03 27.59
CA ILE A 39 23.33 -21.43 26.44
C ILE A 39 24.74 -21.61 26.94
N GLY A 40 25.21 -22.87 26.96
CA GLY A 40 26.60 -23.17 27.24
C GLY A 40 27.48 -22.95 26.01
N PHE A 41 28.46 -22.06 26.10
CA PHE A 41 29.56 -22.00 25.14
C PHE A 41 30.63 -23.03 25.52
N PRO A 42 31.55 -23.39 24.60
CA PRO A 42 32.69 -24.28 24.94
C PRO A 42 33.55 -23.77 26.11
N ILE A 43 33.42 -22.48 26.45
CA ILE A 43 34.10 -21.84 27.60
C ILE A 43 33.26 -21.95 28.89
N GLN A 44 32.12 -22.67 28.85
CA GLN A 44 31.22 -22.90 30.01
C GLN A 44 30.67 -21.61 30.67
N VAL A 45 30.63 -20.50 29.97
CA VAL A 45 29.99 -19.27 30.46
C VAL A 45 28.52 -19.25 30.00
N PRO A 46 27.58 -19.42 30.96
CA PRO A 46 26.16 -19.33 30.62
C PRO A 46 25.83 -17.90 30.18
N PHE A 47 25.24 -17.76 28.99
CA PHE A 47 24.75 -16.47 28.51
C PHE A 47 23.24 -16.37 28.71
N ILE A 48 22.82 -15.36 29.45
CA ILE A 48 21.42 -14.95 29.58
C ILE A 48 21.37 -13.47 29.22
N PRO A 49 20.51 -13.05 28.27
CA PRO A 49 20.31 -11.63 27.96
C PRO A 49 19.94 -10.87 29.23
N LYS A 50 20.39 -9.64 29.37
CA LYS A 50 20.05 -8.78 30.51
C LYS A 50 18.53 -8.63 30.63
N GLU A 51 18.03 -8.33 31.82
CA GLU A 51 16.59 -8.11 32.04
C GLU A 51 16.03 -6.94 31.24
N ASP A 52 16.85 -5.94 30.99
CA ASP A 52 16.56 -4.75 30.21
C ASP A 52 16.93 -4.89 28.72
N ASP A 53 17.11 -6.10 28.20
CA ASP A 53 17.36 -6.33 26.77
C ASP A 53 16.01 -6.57 26.03
N PRO A 54 15.75 -5.84 24.92
CA PRO A 54 14.51 -5.98 24.15
C PRO A 54 14.28 -7.38 23.58
N VAL A 55 15.33 -8.22 23.45
CA VAL A 55 15.20 -9.61 22.99
C VAL A 55 14.34 -10.45 23.92
N ARG A 56 14.36 -10.17 25.24
CA ARG A 56 13.53 -10.88 26.23
C ARG A 56 12.06 -10.54 26.07
N LEU A 57 11.74 -9.24 25.90
CA LEU A 57 10.38 -8.81 25.63
C LEU A 57 9.85 -9.40 24.31
N LEU A 58 10.68 -9.40 23.26
CA LEU A 58 10.34 -10.06 22.00
C LEU A 58 9.99 -11.55 22.23
N PHE A 59 10.82 -12.26 22.98
CA PHE A 59 10.58 -13.68 23.27
C PHE A 59 9.27 -13.88 24.02
N GLU A 60 9.03 -13.10 25.08
CA GLU A 60 7.83 -13.16 25.92
C GLU A 60 6.55 -12.88 25.13
N VAL A 61 6.49 -11.77 24.40
CA VAL A 61 5.32 -11.40 23.58
C VAL A 61 5.03 -12.44 22.51
N THR A 62 6.07 -12.93 21.85
CA THR A 62 5.90 -13.93 20.79
C THR A 62 5.63 -15.35 21.29
N GLU A 63 5.87 -15.66 22.56
CA GLU A 63 5.52 -16.96 23.15
C GLU A 63 4.00 -17.13 23.27
N GLY A 64 3.25 -16.04 23.49
CA GLY A 64 1.80 -16.03 23.64
C GLY A 64 0.99 -16.09 22.35
N LEU A 65 1.63 -16.03 21.17
CA LEU A 65 0.92 -16.00 19.89
C LEU A 65 0.49 -17.40 19.43
N ASP A 66 -0.65 -17.47 18.70
CA ASP A 66 -1.10 -18.69 18.03
C ASP A 66 -0.43 -18.86 16.66
N TYR A 67 0.38 -19.87 16.51
CA TYR A 67 1.11 -20.21 15.29
C TYR A 67 0.43 -21.28 14.42
N THR A 68 -0.81 -21.64 14.71
CA THR A 68 -1.54 -22.70 13.98
C THR A 68 -1.51 -22.45 12.47
N ASN A 69 -1.75 -21.23 12.02
CA ASN A 69 -1.73 -20.87 10.59
C ASN A 69 -0.31 -20.90 9.99
N LEU A 70 0.71 -20.63 10.76
CA LEU A 70 2.11 -20.77 10.33
C LEU A 70 2.47 -22.25 10.14
N TYR A 71 2.12 -23.10 11.09
CA TYR A 71 2.40 -24.53 11.01
C TYR A 71 1.64 -25.23 9.87
N LYS A 72 0.42 -24.80 9.55
CA LYS A 72 -0.33 -25.27 8.38
C LYS A 72 0.39 -25.04 7.04
N THR A 73 1.34 -24.12 6.99
CA THR A 73 2.14 -23.90 5.77
C THR A 73 3.20 -24.97 5.54
N TYR A 74 3.43 -25.85 6.51
CA TYR A 74 4.36 -26.97 6.42
C TYR A 74 3.63 -28.29 6.13
N SER A 75 4.30 -29.18 5.41
CA SER A 75 3.76 -30.52 5.15
C SER A 75 3.76 -31.34 6.43
N THR A 76 2.70 -32.14 6.61
CA THR A 76 2.62 -33.13 7.69
C THR A 76 3.48 -34.38 7.42
N LEU A 77 3.92 -34.54 6.17
CA LEU A 77 4.75 -35.64 5.71
C LEU A 77 6.15 -35.11 5.35
N GLY A 78 7.19 -35.84 5.71
CA GLY A 78 8.56 -35.50 5.36
C GLY A 78 9.45 -35.17 6.56
N ARG A 79 10.62 -34.56 6.28
CA ARG A 79 11.59 -34.18 7.30
C ARG A 79 11.13 -32.93 8.06
N ASN A 80 11.38 -32.90 9.35
CA ASN A 80 11.18 -31.71 10.16
C ASN A 80 12.01 -30.53 9.62
N PRO A 81 11.53 -29.28 9.76
CA PRO A 81 12.32 -28.12 9.43
C PRO A 81 13.63 -28.11 10.22
N ALA A 82 14.72 -27.62 9.59
CA ALA A 82 16.03 -27.56 10.23
C ALA A 82 16.04 -26.60 11.46
N VAL A 83 15.17 -25.60 11.45
CA VAL A 83 14.93 -24.65 12.54
C VAL A 83 13.43 -24.52 12.72
N ASP A 84 12.98 -24.45 13.95
CA ASP A 84 11.58 -24.27 14.28
C ASP A 84 11.02 -22.97 13.64
N PRO A 85 9.80 -23.01 13.05
CA PRO A 85 9.17 -21.85 12.41
C PRO A 85 9.01 -20.63 13.31
N VAL A 86 8.70 -20.83 14.61
CA VAL A 86 8.57 -19.74 15.58
C VAL A 86 9.92 -19.09 15.84
N THR A 87 10.98 -19.90 15.95
CA THR A 87 12.35 -19.42 16.07
C THR A 87 12.75 -18.58 14.85
N LEU A 88 12.44 -19.05 13.62
CA LEU A 88 12.71 -18.26 12.40
C LEU A 88 11.94 -16.93 12.39
N PHE A 89 10.71 -16.91 12.86
CA PHE A 89 9.91 -15.70 12.99
C PHE A 89 10.55 -14.71 13.98
N ARG A 90 10.94 -15.16 15.16
CA ARG A 90 11.65 -14.34 16.15
C ARG A 90 12.97 -13.78 15.62
N LEU A 91 13.75 -14.59 14.90
CA LEU A 91 15.01 -14.16 14.28
C LEU A 91 14.79 -13.05 13.26
N LEU A 92 13.73 -13.12 12.45
CA LEU A 92 13.41 -12.06 11.48
C LEU A 92 13.04 -10.76 12.18
N ILE A 93 12.17 -10.80 13.19
CA ILE A 93 11.77 -9.60 13.93
C ILE A 93 12.98 -8.99 14.65
N TYR A 94 13.77 -9.81 15.34
CA TYR A 94 14.96 -9.31 16.04
C TYR A 94 16.01 -8.78 15.06
N GLY A 95 16.11 -9.38 13.87
CA GLY A 95 16.91 -8.85 12.76
C GLY A 95 16.47 -7.44 12.37
N ASP A 96 15.17 -7.23 12.17
CA ASP A 96 14.61 -5.92 11.83
C ASP A 96 14.81 -4.90 12.96
N MET A 97 14.67 -5.29 14.25
CA MET A 97 15.00 -4.43 15.41
C MET A 97 16.45 -3.96 15.38
N ASN A 98 17.37 -4.81 14.89
CA ASN A 98 18.80 -4.53 14.79
C ASN A 98 19.24 -4.03 13.39
N LYS A 99 18.30 -3.67 12.50
CA LYS A 99 18.57 -3.18 11.13
C LYS A 99 19.25 -4.21 10.22
N ILE A 100 19.09 -5.50 10.53
CA ILE A 100 19.63 -6.63 9.77
C ILE A 100 18.53 -7.20 8.85
N TYR A 101 18.36 -6.61 7.67
CA TYR A 101 17.30 -6.96 6.71
C TYR A 101 17.70 -8.08 5.74
N SER A 102 19.01 -8.21 5.46
CA SER A 102 19.53 -9.18 4.53
C SER A 102 19.57 -10.59 5.14
N SER A 103 19.01 -11.59 4.45
CA SER A 103 19.07 -12.98 4.91
C SER A 103 20.50 -13.50 5.11
N ARG A 104 21.48 -13.01 4.32
CA ARG A 104 22.90 -13.37 4.47
C ARG A 104 23.53 -12.74 5.72
N GLU A 105 23.17 -11.51 6.02
CA GLU A 105 23.64 -10.86 7.25
C GLU A 105 22.98 -11.48 8.48
N LEU A 106 21.69 -11.82 8.40
CA LEU A 106 20.97 -12.51 9.46
C LEU A 106 21.58 -13.90 9.73
N GLU A 107 21.94 -14.68 8.70
CA GLU A 107 22.68 -15.94 8.86
C GLU A 107 24.00 -15.72 9.61
N LYS A 108 24.75 -14.65 9.28
CA LYS A 108 26.00 -14.31 9.98
C LYS A 108 25.76 -13.92 11.42
N ALA A 109 24.71 -13.12 11.70
CA ALA A 109 24.33 -12.72 13.04
C ALA A 109 23.96 -13.93 13.90
N CYS A 110 23.19 -14.88 13.38
CA CYS A 110 22.86 -16.14 14.05
C CYS A 110 24.07 -17.01 14.44
N LYS A 111 25.24 -16.77 13.81
CA LYS A 111 26.49 -17.49 14.11
C LYS A 111 27.44 -16.74 15.03
N ARG A 112 27.23 -15.44 15.28
CA ARG A 112 28.21 -14.55 15.91
C ARG A 112 27.67 -13.73 17.06
N ASP A 113 26.39 -13.37 17.02
CA ASP A 113 25.75 -12.53 18.01
C ASP A 113 25.07 -13.37 19.09
N MET A 114 25.34 -13.03 20.33
CA MET A 114 24.90 -13.79 21.51
C MET A 114 23.39 -13.82 21.64
N ASN A 115 22.69 -12.73 21.38
CA ASN A 115 21.24 -12.66 21.47
C ASN A 115 20.56 -13.50 20.37
N PHE A 116 21.11 -13.50 19.15
CA PHE A 116 20.63 -14.38 18.07
C PHE A 116 20.88 -15.86 18.41
N ILE A 117 22.03 -16.19 18.98
CA ILE A 117 22.35 -17.55 19.43
C ILE A 117 21.41 -17.97 20.57
N TRP A 118 21.09 -17.05 21.49
CA TRP A 118 20.11 -17.30 22.54
C TRP A 118 18.71 -17.56 21.98
N LEU A 119 18.25 -16.79 20.98
CA LEU A 119 16.97 -17.01 20.31
C LEU A 119 16.88 -18.37 19.60
N LEU A 120 18.01 -18.90 19.13
CA LEU A 120 18.08 -20.23 18.50
C LEU A 120 17.81 -21.38 19.49
N GLN A 121 17.92 -21.16 20.79
CA GLN A 121 17.62 -22.18 21.81
C GLN A 121 18.32 -23.53 21.53
N GLY A 122 19.60 -23.48 21.18
CA GLY A 122 20.42 -24.67 20.87
C GLY A 122 20.21 -25.26 19.46
N GLN A 123 19.32 -24.66 18.66
CA GLN A 123 19.13 -25.07 17.26
C GLN A 123 20.31 -24.58 16.39
N LYS A 124 20.55 -25.27 15.29
CA LYS A 124 21.56 -24.85 14.30
C LYS A 124 21.14 -23.54 13.62
N ALA A 125 22.09 -22.62 13.45
CA ALA A 125 21.86 -21.39 12.70
C ALA A 125 21.33 -21.68 11.28
N PRO A 126 20.19 -21.05 10.87
CA PRO A 126 19.62 -21.24 9.56
C PRO A 126 20.50 -20.63 8.47
N ASP A 127 20.53 -21.25 7.29
CA ASP A 127 21.15 -20.64 6.12
C ASP A 127 20.26 -19.53 5.53
N HIS A 128 20.88 -18.65 4.74
CA HIS A 128 20.18 -17.53 4.13
C HIS A 128 19.06 -17.93 3.16
N ASN A 129 19.11 -19.11 2.54
CA ASN A 129 18.05 -19.60 1.65
C ASN A 129 16.84 -20.05 2.47
N THR A 130 17.06 -20.73 3.59
CA THR A 130 15.99 -21.10 4.54
C THR A 130 15.28 -19.86 5.06
N ILE A 131 16.01 -18.83 5.50
CA ILE A 131 15.47 -17.55 5.94
C ILE A 131 14.66 -16.88 4.82
N ALA A 132 15.21 -16.80 3.61
CA ALA A 132 14.55 -16.15 2.47
C ALA A 132 13.26 -16.89 2.06
N ARG A 133 13.27 -18.22 1.98
CA ARG A 133 12.09 -19.04 1.67
C ARG A 133 11.03 -18.94 2.76
N PHE A 134 11.42 -18.97 4.02
CA PHE A 134 10.50 -18.80 5.14
C PHE A 134 9.77 -17.45 5.02
N ARG A 135 10.50 -16.34 4.85
CA ARG A 135 9.95 -15.01 4.72
C ARG A 135 8.99 -14.87 3.52
N SER A 136 9.38 -15.34 2.34
CA SER A 136 8.61 -15.13 1.10
C SER A 136 7.48 -16.15 0.86
N GLN A 137 7.62 -17.39 1.34
CA GLN A 137 6.70 -18.47 1.03
C GLN A 137 5.80 -18.86 2.21
N ARG A 138 6.35 -18.89 3.44
CA ARG A 138 5.62 -19.33 4.63
C ARG A 138 4.89 -18.18 5.31
N LEU A 139 5.61 -17.13 5.68
CA LEU A 139 5.03 -15.97 6.38
C LEU A 139 4.01 -15.20 5.52
N ALA A 140 4.18 -15.16 4.22
CA ALA A 140 3.30 -14.39 3.34
C ALA A 140 1.79 -14.70 3.45
N ASN A 141 1.43 -15.83 4.05
CA ASN A 141 0.04 -16.26 4.21
C ASN A 141 -0.49 -16.15 5.64
N CYS A 142 0.37 -15.97 6.63
CA CYS A 142 -0.02 -15.97 8.06
C CYS A 142 0.50 -14.75 8.85
N LEU A 143 1.43 -13.97 8.30
CA LEU A 143 2.03 -12.85 9.03
C LEU A 143 1.00 -11.79 9.45
N ARG A 144 -0.03 -11.57 8.61
CA ARG A 144 -1.11 -10.64 8.94
C ARG A 144 -1.86 -11.07 10.21
N ASP A 145 -2.14 -12.34 10.33
CA ASP A 145 -2.79 -12.91 11.51
C ASP A 145 -1.91 -12.74 12.77
N LEU A 146 -0.62 -13.07 12.68
CA LEU A 146 0.32 -12.87 13.78
C LEU A 146 0.46 -11.40 14.18
N PHE A 147 0.43 -10.48 13.20
CA PHE A 147 0.47 -9.05 13.48
C PHE A 147 -0.80 -8.58 14.19
N ASN A 148 -1.98 -9.05 13.77
CA ASN A 148 -3.25 -8.72 14.41
C ASN A 148 -3.29 -9.23 15.86
N GLN A 149 -2.76 -10.42 16.13
CA GLN A 149 -2.64 -10.93 17.49
C GLN A 149 -1.76 -10.02 18.37
N LEU A 150 -0.67 -9.46 17.84
CA LEU A 150 0.12 -8.47 18.56
C LEU A 150 -0.70 -7.21 18.88
N ILE A 151 -1.53 -6.74 17.91
CA ILE A 151 -2.37 -5.56 18.16
C ILE A 151 -3.43 -5.83 19.21
N ILE A 152 -4.05 -7.01 19.21
CA ILE A 152 -4.98 -7.45 20.24
C ILE A 152 -4.28 -7.50 21.62
N TYR A 153 -3.09 -8.09 21.68
CA TYR A 153 -2.26 -8.11 22.90
C TYR A 153 -1.98 -6.69 23.44
N LEU A 154 -1.66 -5.74 22.56
CA LEU A 154 -1.47 -4.33 22.95
C LEU A 154 -2.77 -3.70 23.46
N GLY A 155 -3.92 -4.04 22.88
CA GLY A 155 -5.24 -3.61 23.35
C GLY A 155 -5.56 -4.15 24.76
N GLU A 156 -5.33 -5.44 25.01
CA GLU A 156 -5.53 -6.06 26.32
C GLU A 156 -4.63 -5.46 27.42
N ASN A 157 -3.49 -4.90 27.03
CA ASN A 157 -2.58 -4.18 27.91
C ASN A 157 -2.82 -2.66 27.98
N ASN A 158 -3.95 -2.16 27.46
CA ASN A 158 -4.33 -0.75 27.44
C ASN A 158 -3.36 0.17 26.67
N GLU A 159 -2.53 -0.38 25.78
CA GLU A 159 -1.65 0.40 24.90
C GLU A 159 -2.38 0.87 23.62
N ILE A 160 -3.53 0.28 23.33
CA ILE A 160 -4.45 0.60 22.21
C ILE A 160 -5.89 0.57 22.77
N GLN A 161 -6.74 1.51 22.36
CA GLN A 161 -8.15 1.62 22.81
C GLN A 161 -9.15 1.68 21.66
N TYR A 162 -8.73 1.56 20.41
CA TYR A 162 -9.57 1.65 19.20
C TYR A 162 -10.35 2.97 19.11
N GLU A 163 -9.80 4.05 19.68
CA GLU A 163 -10.47 5.34 19.73
C GLU A 163 -10.03 6.26 18.59
N ASN A 164 -8.71 6.47 18.43
CA ASN A 164 -8.16 7.48 17.53
C ASN A 164 -7.18 6.89 16.52
N LEU A 165 -7.65 6.64 15.30
CA LEU A 165 -6.81 6.13 14.22
C LEU A 165 -6.13 7.29 13.47
N PHE A 166 -4.83 7.39 13.58
CA PHE A 166 -4.02 8.32 12.80
C PHE A 166 -3.52 7.65 11.51
N VAL A 167 -4.01 8.13 10.35
CA VAL A 167 -3.67 7.54 9.04
C VAL A 167 -2.73 8.46 8.27
N ASP A 168 -1.67 7.88 7.72
CA ASP A 168 -0.82 8.55 6.73
C ASP A 168 -0.15 7.54 5.80
N GLY A 169 0.29 8.04 4.64
CA GLY A 169 0.99 7.27 3.63
C GLY A 169 2.40 7.78 3.38
N THR A 170 3.30 6.85 3.09
CA THR A 170 4.65 7.21 2.66
C THR A 170 5.08 6.39 1.46
N LYS A 171 5.95 6.98 0.63
CA LYS A 171 6.52 6.31 -0.54
C LYS A 171 7.87 5.76 -0.20
N ILE A 172 8.06 4.44 -0.46
CA ILE A 172 9.33 3.74 -0.25
C ILE A 172 9.79 3.15 -1.59
N GLU A 173 11.09 3.25 -1.86
CA GLU A 173 11.70 2.80 -3.12
C GLU A 173 11.62 1.27 -3.24
N ALA A 174 11.20 0.78 -4.41
CA ALA A 174 11.15 -0.64 -4.72
C ALA A 174 12.53 -1.19 -5.10
N ASN A 175 12.71 -2.49 -4.95
CA ASN A 175 13.90 -3.19 -5.45
C ASN A 175 13.82 -3.39 -6.97
N ALA A 176 13.87 -2.29 -7.69
CA ALA A 176 13.72 -2.29 -9.14
C ALA A 176 14.74 -1.36 -9.82
N ASN A 177 15.01 -1.65 -11.09
CA ASN A 177 15.86 -0.78 -11.88
C ASN A 177 15.09 0.51 -12.22
N LYS A 178 15.64 1.65 -11.83
CA LYS A 178 15.03 2.98 -12.03
C LYS A 178 15.04 3.46 -13.48
N TYR A 179 15.75 2.80 -14.38
CA TYR A 179 15.84 3.16 -15.80
C TYR A 179 15.01 2.26 -16.72
N THR A 180 14.49 1.13 -16.23
CA THR A 180 13.68 0.19 -17.02
C THR A 180 12.22 0.26 -16.62
N PHE A 181 11.46 1.09 -17.32
CA PHE A 181 10.05 1.36 -17.04
C PHE A 181 9.20 1.26 -18.31
N ILE A 182 7.93 0.98 -18.11
CA ILE A 182 6.90 0.99 -19.14
C ILE A 182 5.88 2.06 -18.80
N TRP A 183 5.62 2.97 -19.75
CA TRP A 183 4.61 4.02 -19.63
C TRP A 183 3.37 3.68 -20.44
N LYS A 184 2.20 3.75 -19.82
CA LYS A 184 0.91 3.48 -20.51
C LYS A 184 0.77 4.32 -21.76
N LYS A 185 0.96 5.64 -21.67
CA LYS A 185 0.86 6.55 -22.81
C LYS A 185 1.78 6.18 -24.00
N ALA A 186 2.97 5.66 -23.71
CA ALA A 186 3.90 5.22 -24.76
C ALA A 186 3.43 3.88 -25.34
N THR A 187 2.98 2.95 -24.50
CA THR A 187 2.42 1.66 -24.91
C THR A 187 1.22 1.87 -25.83
N ASP A 188 0.23 2.68 -25.40
CA ASP A 188 -0.96 3.01 -26.20
C ASP A 188 -0.58 3.61 -27.56
N LYS A 189 0.40 4.53 -27.59
CA LYS A 189 0.88 5.14 -28.84
C LYS A 189 1.50 4.12 -29.79
N PHE A 190 2.33 3.23 -29.28
CA PHE A 190 3.00 2.21 -30.10
C PHE A 190 2.06 1.09 -30.52
N GLU A 191 1.12 0.70 -29.65
CA GLU A 191 0.07 -0.26 -29.96
C GLU A 191 -0.83 0.26 -31.09
N ASN A 192 -1.29 1.53 -31.01
CA ASN A 192 -2.09 2.14 -32.08
C ASN A 192 -1.36 2.15 -33.45
N LYS A 193 -0.06 2.50 -33.44
CA LYS A 193 0.75 2.43 -34.67
C LYS A 193 0.89 1.00 -35.20
N LEU A 194 1.01 0.01 -34.30
CA LEU A 194 1.05 -1.40 -34.69
C LEU A 194 -0.29 -1.83 -35.31
N GLN A 195 -1.41 -1.41 -34.72
CA GLN A 195 -2.75 -1.69 -35.24
C GLN A 195 -3.00 -1.06 -36.62
N GLU A 196 -2.52 0.16 -36.85
CA GLU A 196 -2.57 0.79 -38.19
C GLU A 196 -1.76 -0.01 -39.20
N LYS A 197 -0.50 -0.34 -38.86
CA LYS A 197 0.40 -1.10 -39.74
C LYS A 197 -0.19 -2.46 -40.11
N ILE A 198 -0.79 -3.18 -39.17
CA ILE A 198 -1.36 -4.49 -39.47
C ILE A 198 -2.64 -4.38 -40.31
N LYS A 199 -3.48 -3.36 -40.11
CA LYS A 199 -4.64 -3.09 -40.93
C LYS A 199 -4.24 -2.89 -42.40
N ASP A 200 -3.19 -2.12 -42.63
CA ASP A 200 -2.66 -1.89 -43.99
C ASP A 200 -2.07 -3.17 -44.59
N THR A 201 -1.29 -3.93 -43.77
CA THR A 201 -0.75 -5.22 -44.21
C THR A 201 -1.86 -6.21 -44.60
N LEU A 202 -2.94 -6.28 -43.82
CA LEU A 202 -4.09 -7.16 -44.12
C LEU A 202 -4.88 -6.72 -45.35
N LYS A 203 -4.98 -5.40 -45.63
CA LYS A 203 -5.57 -4.91 -46.86
C LYS A 203 -4.74 -5.33 -48.08
N HIS A 204 -3.43 -5.07 -48.07
CA HIS A 204 -2.54 -5.50 -49.15
C HIS A 204 -2.56 -7.02 -49.36
N LEU A 205 -2.61 -7.80 -48.25
CA LEU A 205 -2.68 -9.25 -48.31
C LEU A 205 -4.00 -9.74 -48.94
N LYS A 206 -5.14 -9.07 -48.65
CA LYS A 206 -6.43 -9.34 -49.27
C LYS A 206 -6.40 -9.05 -50.79
N ASP A 207 -5.83 -7.90 -51.20
CA ASP A 207 -5.81 -7.46 -52.58
C ASP A 207 -4.81 -8.28 -53.44
N GLU A 208 -3.66 -8.70 -52.88
CA GLU A 208 -2.61 -9.40 -53.65
C GLU A 208 -2.75 -10.94 -53.69
N LEU A 209 -3.36 -11.55 -52.67
CA LEU A 209 -3.47 -13.04 -52.54
C LEU A 209 -4.93 -13.53 -52.62
N ASP A 210 -5.89 -12.64 -52.91
CA ASP A 210 -7.33 -12.96 -53.00
C ASP A 210 -7.89 -13.73 -51.78
N ILE A 211 -7.32 -13.47 -50.62
CA ILE A 211 -7.77 -14.13 -49.36
C ILE A 211 -8.97 -13.38 -48.82
N LYS A 212 -10.10 -14.07 -48.65
CA LYS A 212 -11.29 -13.50 -47.99
C LYS A 212 -11.00 -13.15 -46.52
N ILE A 213 -10.69 -11.88 -46.26
CA ILE A 213 -10.46 -11.32 -44.94
C ILE A 213 -11.53 -10.27 -44.67
N ASN A 214 -12.36 -10.47 -43.66
CA ASN A 214 -13.30 -9.46 -43.20
C ASN A 214 -12.63 -8.61 -42.13
N ILE A 215 -12.19 -7.40 -42.52
CA ILE A 215 -11.52 -6.45 -41.62
C ILE A 215 -12.60 -5.51 -41.07
N ASN A 216 -13.06 -5.76 -39.88
CA ASN A 216 -13.88 -4.82 -39.12
C ASN A 216 -13.01 -3.66 -38.62
N ASN A 217 -13.61 -2.48 -38.40
CA ASN A 217 -12.89 -1.31 -37.88
C ASN A 217 -12.41 -1.47 -36.40
N ASP A 218 -12.74 -2.58 -35.78
CA ASP A 218 -12.37 -2.91 -34.41
C ASP A 218 -10.86 -3.21 -34.24
N LYS A 219 -10.42 -3.29 -32.99
CA LYS A 219 -9.06 -3.69 -32.64
C LYS A 219 -8.79 -5.11 -33.17
N ILE A 220 -7.72 -5.28 -33.93
CA ILE A 220 -7.29 -6.58 -34.45
C ILE A 220 -6.65 -7.36 -33.31
N THR A 221 -7.20 -8.56 -33.06
CA THR A 221 -6.74 -9.45 -31.99
C THR A 221 -5.67 -10.42 -32.48
N VAL A 222 -4.85 -10.92 -31.56
CA VAL A 222 -3.85 -11.97 -31.83
C VAL A 222 -4.50 -13.21 -32.44
N ASP A 223 -5.65 -13.65 -31.92
CA ASP A 223 -6.38 -14.83 -32.43
C ASP A 223 -6.84 -14.65 -33.88
N PHE A 224 -7.28 -13.44 -34.23
CA PHE A 224 -7.68 -13.14 -35.62
C PHE A 224 -6.49 -13.26 -36.59
N VAL A 225 -5.34 -12.69 -36.19
CA VAL A 225 -4.12 -12.74 -37.02
C VAL A 225 -3.54 -14.16 -37.06
N SER A 226 -3.60 -14.93 -35.98
CA SER A 226 -3.17 -16.34 -35.94
C SER A 226 -3.97 -17.21 -36.92
N LYS A 227 -5.29 -16.99 -37.05
CA LYS A 227 -6.13 -17.69 -38.07
C LYS A 227 -5.70 -17.37 -39.51
N ILE A 228 -5.31 -16.12 -39.77
CA ILE A 228 -4.81 -15.71 -41.06
C ILE A 228 -3.43 -16.33 -41.33
N LEU A 229 -2.56 -16.33 -40.34
CA LEU A 229 -1.24 -16.95 -40.43
C LEU A 229 -1.34 -18.44 -40.76
N HIS A 230 -2.28 -19.16 -40.12
CA HIS A 230 -2.54 -20.57 -40.44
C HIS A 230 -2.99 -20.78 -41.88
N LYS A 231 -3.86 -19.88 -42.43
CA LYS A 231 -4.23 -19.92 -43.85
C LYS A 231 -3.03 -19.71 -44.78
N LEU A 232 -2.14 -18.77 -44.43
CA LEU A 232 -0.92 -18.54 -45.23
C LEU A 232 0.02 -19.75 -45.15
N ASP A 233 0.09 -20.44 -44.04
CA ASP A 233 0.87 -21.68 -43.89
C ASP A 233 0.31 -22.80 -44.77
N THR A 234 -1.02 -22.95 -44.84
CA THR A 234 -1.69 -23.87 -45.76
C THR A 234 -1.33 -23.56 -47.22
N ILE A 235 -1.41 -22.31 -47.65
CA ILE A 235 -1.04 -21.86 -48.99
C ILE A 235 0.45 -22.13 -49.28
N LYS A 236 1.32 -21.93 -48.29
CA LYS A 236 2.76 -22.23 -48.41
C LYS A 236 2.98 -23.72 -48.68
N VAL A 237 2.29 -24.60 -47.94
CA VAL A 237 2.42 -26.07 -48.06
C VAL A 237 1.87 -26.52 -49.44
N GLU A 238 0.68 -26.09 -49.81
CA GLU A 238 0.04 -26.45 -51.10
C GLU A 238 0.87 -26.05 -52.31
N ASN A 239 1.48 -24.85 -52.27
CA ASN A 239 2.32 -24.33 -53.38
C ASN A 239 3.80 -24.75 -53.23
N LYS A 240 4.18 -25.57 -52.26
CA LYS A 240 5.57 -26.01 -52.00
C LYS A 240 6.57 -24.86 -51.92
N ILE A 241 6.17 -23.73 -51.31
CA ILE A 241 7.02 -22.55 -51.20
C ILE A 241 8.00 -22.69 -50.05
N GLU A 242 9.28 -22.70 -50.34
CA GLU A 242 10.30 -22.69 -49.31
C GLU A 242 10.69 -21.25 -48.92
N PHE A 243 10.77 -21.00 -47.60
CA PHE A 243 11.20 -19.71 -47.07
C PHE A 243 12.72 -19.64 -47.04
N VAL A 244 13.25 -18.51 -47.52
CA VAL A 244 14.68 -18.25 -47.55
C VAL A 244 15.16 -17.46 -46.34
N HIS A 245 16.24 -17.88 -45.72
CA HIS A 245 16.83 -17.20 -44.56
C HIS A 245 18.27 -16.76 -44.91
N GLY A 246 18.73 -15.68 -44.28
CA GLY A 246 20.08 -15.13 -44.39
C GLY A 246 20.19 -13.84 -45.20
N LYS A 247 21.35 -13.18 -45.09
CA LYS A 247 21.66 -11.93 -45.81
C LYS A 247 21.80 -12.16 -47.32
N GLY A 248 21.24 -11.26 -48.12
CA GLY A 248 21.40 -11.30 -49.57
C GLY A 248 20.37 -12.15 -50.33
N LYS A 249 19.54 -12.94 -49.66
CA LYS A 249 18.47 -13.71 -50.32
C LYS A 249 17.19 -12.90 -50.45
N ARG A 250 16.55 -12.94 -51.66
CA ARG A 250 15.30 -12.21 -51.92
C ARG A 250 14.11 -13.03 -51.40
N LYS A 251 13.43 -12.52 -50.36
CA LYS A 251 12.22 -13.11 -49.79
C LYS A 251 11.04 -12.98 -50.72
N SER A 252 10.21 -14.03 -50.83
CA SER A 252 8.94 -13.99 -51.51
C SER A 252 7.96 -13.02 -50.85
N LYS A 253 6.92 -12.58 -51.57
CA LYS A 253 5.89 -11.73 -50.97
C LYS A 253 5.17 -12.44 -49.83
N LEU A 254 4.82 -13.73 -50.05
CA LEU A 254 4.18 -14.57 -49.00
C LEU A 254 5.03 -14.61 -47.74
N GLN A 255 6.33 -14.82 -47.86
CA GLN A 255 7.25 -14.85 -46.68
C GLN A 255 7.27 -13.51 -45.92
N LYS A 256 7.26 -12.37 -46.65
CA LYS A 256 7.23 -11.05 -46.02
C LYS A 256 5.93 -10.83 -45.22
N TYR A 257 4.79 -11.23 -45.77
CA TYR A 257 3.52 -11.15 -45.06
C TYR A 257 3.51 -12.07 -43.83
N PHE A 258 3.98 -13.30 -44.01
CA PHE A 258 4.05 -14.26 -42.93
C PHE A 258 4.88 -13.73 -41.74
N GLU A 259 6.12 -13.30 -41.99
CA GLU A 259 7.02 -12.71 -40.97
C GLU A 259 6.41 -11.44 -40.34
N SER A 260 5.69 -10.61 -41.13
CA SER A 260 5.04 -9.41 -40.60
C SER A 260 3.88 -9.73 -39.65
N LEU A 261 3.12 -10.81 -39.92
CA LEU A 261 2.06 -11.29 -39.05
C LEU A 261 2.61 -11.93 -37.78
N GLU A 262 3.70 -12.68 -37.87
CA GLU A 262 4.41 -13.22 -36.70
C GLU A 262 4.93 -12.11 -35.79
N GLU A 263 5.57 -11.08 -36.38
CA GLU A 263 6.04 -9.90 -35.64
C GLU A 263 4.87 -9.16 -34.95
N PHE A 264 3.71 -9.10 -35.62
CA PHE A 264 2.51 -8.50 -35.02
C PHE A 264 2.04 -9.30 -33.82
N ILE A 265 1.92 -10.63 -33.94
CA ILE A 265 1.48 -11.51 -32.86
C ILE A 265 2.38 -11.34 -31.63
N GLU A 266 3.70 -11.38 -31.83
CA GLU A 266 4.65 -11.18 -30.74
C GLU A 266 4.50 -9.82 -30.04
N LYS A 267 4.41 -8.75 -30.83
CA LYS A 267 4.30 -7.38 -30.30
C LYS A 267 2.95 -7.13 -29.64
N GLN A 268 1.85 -7.59 -30.25
CA GLN A 268 0.51 -7.39 -29.71
C GLN A 268 0.34 -8.19 -28.42
N SER A 269 0.79 -9.45 -28.35
CA SER A 269 0.76 -10.25 -27.12
C SER A 269 1.49 -9.56 -25.97
N LYS A 270 2.62 -8.91 -26.28
CA LYS A 270 3.38 -8.13 -25.31
C LYS A 270 2.64 -6.87 -24.84
N TYR A 271 1.93 -6.17 -25.74
CA TYR A 271 1.11 -5.01 -25.35
C TYR A 271 -0.12 -5.44 -24.54
N ASP A 272 -0.73 -6.57 -24.87
CA ASP A 272 -1.84 -7.12 -24.11
C ASP A 272 -1.40 -7.53 -22.69
N GLU A 273 -0.21 -8.14 -22.53
CA GLU A 273 0.42 -8.37 -21.23
C GLU A 273 0.64 -7.05 -20.47
N TYR A 274 1.21 -6.04 -21.12
CA TYR A 274 1.45 -4.74 -20.48
C TYR A 274 0.15 -4.06 -20.04
N ASN A 275 -0.89 -4.14 -20.87
CA ASN A 275 -2.20 -3.57 -20.57
C ASN A 275 -2.86 -4.26 -19.36
N SER A 276 -2.70 -5.57 -19.22
CA SER A 276 -3.18 -6.29 -18.05
C SER A 276 -2.42 -5.90 -16.76
N ILE A 277 -1.11 -5.65 -16.86
CA ILE A 277 -0.27 -5.25 -15.72
C ILE A 277 -0.57 -3.82 -15.28
N PHE A 278 -0.95 -2.91 -16.19
CA PHE A 278 -1.21 -1.51 -15.82
C PHE A 278 -2.33 -1.39 -14.79
N ASP A 279 -3.41 -2.13 -14.90
CA ASP A 279 -4.51 -2.14 -13.93
C ASP A 279 -4.85 -0.72 -13.41
N GLY A 280 -5.15 0.21 -14.32
CA GLY A 280 -5.43 1.62 -14.02
C GLY A 280 -4.21 2.51 -13.71
N ARG A 281 -3.01 1.96 -13.56
CA ARG A 281 -1.75 2.69 -13.34
C ARG A 281 -1.21 3.31 -14.63
N ASN A 282 -0.41 4.35 -14.49
CA ASN A 282 0.23 5.01 -15.65
C ASN A 282 1.59 4.42 -16.01
N SER A 283 2.19 3.60 -15.17
CA SER A 283 3.51 3.03 -15.36
C SER A 283 3.77 1.83 -14.46
N PHE A 284 4.69 0.98 -14.85
CA PHE A 284 5.28 -0.06 -13.99
C PHE A 284 6.75 -0.29 -14.33
N SER A 285 7.49 -0.94 -13.43
CA SER A 285 8.89 -1.33 -13.66
C SER A 285 8.96 -2.72 -14.31
N LYS A 286 9.89 -2.92 -15.27
CA LYS A 286 10.13 -4.25 -15.85
C LYS A 286 10.64 -5.27 -14.85
N THR A 287 11.39 -4.82 -13.85
CA THR A 287 12.03 -5.68 -12.83
C THR A 287 11.12 -5.99 -11.65
N ASP A 288 10.13 -5.13 -11.40
CA ASP A 288 9.09 -5.32 -10.38
C ASP A 288 7.77 -4.79 -10.95
N LYS A 289 6.95 -5.69 -11.50
CA LYS A 289 5.71 -5.34 -12.24
C LYS A 289 4.68 -4.65 -11.35
N ASP A 290 4.72 -4.83 -10.04
CA ASP A 290 3.80 -4.20 -9.08
C ASP A 290 4.25 -2.78 -8.67
N ALA A 291 5.53 -2.45 -8.84
CA ALA A 291 6.06 -1.13 -8.50
C ALA A 291 5.68 -0.08 -9.54
N THR A 292 5.21 1.08 -9.06
CA THR A 292 4.81 2.23 -9.89
C THR A 292 5.85 3.34 -9.78
N PHE A 293 6.11 4.05 -10.88
CA PHE A 293 6.99 5.22 -10.86
C PHE A 293 6.29 6.41 -10.22
N MET A 294 6.86 6.93 -9.14
CA MET A 294 6.31 8.02 -8.35
C MET A 294 7.40 8.96 -7.82
N HIS A 295 7.03 10.20 -7.52
CA HIS A 295 7.91 11.13 -6.80
C HIS A 295 8.09 10.66 -5.36
N MET A 296 9.33 10.53 -4.90
CA MET A 296 9.64 10.26 -3.51
C MET A 296 9.55 11.55 -2.68
N LYS A 297 9.05 11.47 -1.44
CA LYS A 297 9.01 12.62 -0.52
C LYS A 297 10.42 13.16 -0.20
N GLU A 298 11.41 12.27 -0.23
CA GLU A 298 12.83 12.54 0.11
C GLU A 298 13.69 12.75 -1.13
N ASP A 299 13.21 13.54 -2.09
CA ASP A 299 14.05 13.95 -3.22
C ASP A 299 14.97 15.10 -2.74
N HIS A 300 16.12 14.74 -2.16
CA HIS A 300 17.12 15.70 -1.66
C HIS A 300 17.66 16.61 -2.76
N MET A 301 17.71 16.11 -3.99
CA MET A 301 18.18 16.88 -5.15
C MET A 301 17.12 17.80 -5.72
N LYS A 302 15.85 17.67 -5.29
CA LYS A 302 14.68 18.42 -5.80
C LYS A 302 14.56 18.45 -7.33
N ASN A 303 15.12 17.44 -7.99
CA ASN A 303 15.15 17.33 -9.45
C ASN A 303 13.87 16.70 -10.02
N GLY A 304 12.91 16.34 -9.19
CA GLY A 304 11.65 15.72 -9.58
C GLY A 304 11.79 14.30 -10.14
N GLN A 305 12.90 13.62 -9.87
CA GLN A 305 13.14 12.29 -10.40
C GLN A 305 12.09 11.30 -9.91
N LEU A 306 11.48 10.61 -10.87
CA LEU A 306 10.59 9.49 -10.59
C LEU A 306 11.41 8.23 -10.27
N LYS A 307 11.02 7.52 -9.22
CA LYS A 307 11.59 6.24 -8.86
C LYS A 307 10.50 5.17 -8.77
N PRO A 308 10.81 3.90 -9.09
CA PRO A 308 9.89 2.81 -8.82
C PRO A 308 9.69 2.68 -7.31
N GLY A 309 8.46 2.59 -6.87
CA GLY A 309 8.15 2.52 -5.45
C GLY A 309 6.74 2.04 -5.16
N TYR A 310 6.47 1.91 -3.89
CA TYR A 310 5.18 1.56 -3.32
C TYR A 310 4.71 2.69 -2.40
N ASN A 311 3.42 2.89 -2.36
CA ASN A 311 2.76 3.77 -1.40
C ASN A 311 2.34 2.92 -0.20
N ILE A 312 3.01 3.11 0.92
CA ILE A 312 2.76 2.37 2.16
C ILE A 312 1.79 3.18 3.00
N GLN A 313 0.67 2.57 3.35
CA GLN A 313 -0.32 3.13 4.27
C GLN A 313 -0.13 2.53 5.65
N ILE A 314 -0.12 3.37 6.68
CA ILE A 314 -0.13 2.93 8.07
C ILE A 314 -1.25 3.60 8.84
N GLY A 315 -1.81 2.84 9.80
CA GLY A 315 -2.64 3.35 10.88
C GLY A 315 -1.85 3.30 12.17
N VAL A 316 -1.97 4.33 13.00
CA VAL A 316 -1.24 4.44 14.27
C VAL A 316 -2.21 4.83 15.36
N GLU A 317 -2.10 4.23 16.53
CA GLU A 317 -2.71 4.66 17.80
C GLU A 317 -1.72 4.45 18.93
N GLY A 318 -1.61 5.39 19.86
CA GLY A 318 -0.69 5.29 21.00
C GLY A 318 0.78 5.15 20.60
N GLU A 319 1.14 5.67 19.41
CA GLU A 319 2.46 5.53 18.77
C GLU A 319 2.78 4.09 18.29
N TYR A 320 1.81 3.15 18.31
CA TYR A 320 1.96 1.82 17.72
C TYR A 320 1.36 1.77 16.31
N ILE A 321 2.00 1.05 15.43
CA ILE A 321 1.44 0.75 14.10
C ILE A 321 0.35 -0.31 14.29
N VAL A 322 -0.92 0.07 14.09
CA VAL A 322 -2.07 -0.83 14.25
C VAL A 322 -2.50 -1.49 12.93
N GLY A 323 -1.98 -1.00 11.82
CA GLY A 323 -2.25 -1.59 10.52
C GLY A 323 -1.29 -1.13 9.45
N VAL A 324 -1.10 -1.99 8.47
CA VAL A 324 -0.21 -1.77 7.32
C VAL A 324 -0.92 -2.18 6.04
N ASP A 325 -0.80 -1.35 5.00
CA ASP A 325 -1.12 -1.75 3.63
C ASP A 325 -0.10 -1.24 2.63
N VAL A 326 0.04 -1.97 1.52
CA VAL A 326 0.94 -1.64 0.43
C VAL A 326 0.13 -1.40 -0.83
N SER A 327 0.28 -0.23 -1.43
CA SER A 327 -0.43 0.13 -2.65
C SER A 327 0.54 0.48 -3.78
N SER A 328 0.15 0.10 -5.00
CA SER A 328 0.79 0.56 -6.22
C SER A 328 0.25 1.92 -6.69
N GLU A 329 -0.82 2.43 -6.06
CA GLU A 329 -1.42 3.73 -6.36
C GLU A 329 -0.56 4.87 -5.80
N ARG A 330 -0.45 5.95 -6.60
CA ARG A 330 0.33 7.14 -6.23
C ARG A 330 -0.41 8.12 -5.34
N ALA A 331 -1.74 8.08 -5.38
CA ALA A 331 -2.62 9.02 -4.68
C ALA A 331 -3.23 8.36 -3.45
N ASP A 332 -3.11 9.02 -2.31
CA ASP A 332 -3.60 8.53 -1.02
C ASP A 332 -5.13 8.42 -0.95
N GLN A 333 -5.86 9.21 -1.75
CA GLN A 333 -7.33 9.16 -1.83
C GLN A 333 -7.87 7.76 -2.16
N LEU A 334 -7.20 7.05 -3.08
CA LEU A 334 -7.64 5.73 -3.55
C LEU A 334 -7.22 4.58 -2.64
N THR A 335 -6.30 4.84 -1.71
CA THR A 335 -5.79 3.82 -0.78
C THR A 335 -6.55 3.79 0.54
N PHE A 336 -7.33 4.83 0.84
CA PHE A 336 -7.96 5.03 2.13
C PHE A 336 -9.01 3.98 2.46
N ILE A 337 -10.03 3.83 1.62
CA ILE A 337 -11.12 2.87 1.83
C ILE A 337 -10.60 1.41 1.86
N PRO A 338 -9.74 0.96 0.90
CA PRO A 338 -9.17 -0.37 0.98
C PRO A 338 -8.39 -0.63 2.27
N PHE A 339 -7.67 0.39 2.77
CA PHE A 339 -6.93 0.30 4.02
C PHE A 339 -7.87 0.17 5.24
N LEU A 340 -8.91 1.01 5.34
CA LEU A 340 -9.87 0.95 6.44
C LEU A 340 -10.66 -0.36 6.44
N ASN A 341 -11.16 -0.81 5.28
CA ASN A 341 -11.82 -2.12 5.15
C ASN A 341 -10.94 -3.26 5.65
N LYS A 342 -9.64 -3.19 5.37
CA LYS A 342 -8.69 -4.19 5.83
C LYS A 342 -8.55 -4.18 7.34
N LEU A 343 -8.47 -3.00 7.97
CA LEU A 343 -8.42 -2.86 9.42
C LEU A 343 -9.69 -3.37 10.10
N GLU A 344 -10.86 -3.01 9.57
CA GLU A 344 -12.14 -3.46 10.10
C GLU A 344 -12.34 -4.98 10.06
N ASN A 345 -11.76 -5.64 9.05
CA ASN A 345 -11.78 -7.10 8.95
C ASN A 345 -10.75 -7.80 9.85
N ASP A 346 -9.71 -7.08 10.25
CA ASP A 346 -8.57 -7.62 10.98
C ASP A 346 -8.68 -7.48 12.50
N LEU A 347 -9.29 -6.40 12.95
CA LEU A 347 -9.31 -6.00 14.35
C LEU A 347 -10.68 -6.27 14.98
N PRO A 348 -10.72 -6.53 16.30
CA PRO A 348 -11.99 -6.84 16.98
C PRO A 348 -12.94 -5.65 17.07
N GLU A 349 -12.42 -4.43 17.06
CA GLU A 349 -13.18 -3.21 17.20
C GLU A 349 -12.81 -2.19 16.12
N LYS A 350 -13.77 -1.32 15.77
CA LYS A 350 -13.58 -0.21 14.85
C LYS A 350 -13.12 1.03 15.60
N PHE A 351 -12.21 1.78 14.99
CA PHE A 351 -11.81 3.08 15.51
C PHE A 351 -12.95 4.08 15.41
N LYS A 352 -13.20 4.85 16.47
CA LYS A 352 -14.26 5.87 16.50
C LYS A 352 -13.92 7.09 15.66
N ASN A 353 -12.68 7.57 15.77
CA ASN A 353 -12.19 8.78 15.12
C ASN A 353 -11.10 8.41 14.11
N VAL A 354 -11.21 8.95 12.89
CA VAL A 354 -10.21 8.74 11.84
C VAL A 354 -9.59 10.07 11.45
N ILE A 355 -8.30 10.20 11.76
CA ILE A 355 -7.53 11.43 11.60
C ILE A 355 -6.55 11.25 10.43
N ALA A 356 -6.74 12.03 9.35
CA ALA A 356 -5.88 11.96 8.17
C ALA A 356 -5.53 13.34 7.62
N ASP A 357 -4.54 13.38 6.71
CA ASP A 357 -4.14 14.63 6.08
C ASP A 357 -5.06 15.02 4.91
N ALA A 358 -4.76 16.17 4.29
CA ALA A 358 -5.52 16.68 3.17
C ALA A 358 -5.42 15.82 1.89
N GLY A 359 -4.46 14.90 1.81
CA GLY A 359 -4.29 13.97 0.70
C GLY A 359 -5.43 12.96 0.59
N TYR A 360 -6.11 12.69 1.70
CA TYR A 360 -7.22 11.74 1.78
C TYR A 360 -8.60 12.37 1.56
N GLU A 361 -8.68 13.71 1.41
CA GLU A 361 -9.96 14.40 1.22
C GLU A 361 -10.64 13.99 -0.09
N SER A 362 -11.78 13.32 0.01
CA SER A 362 -12.69 13.03 -1.10
C SER A 362 -14.13 12.83 -0.60
N GLU A 363 -15.11 13.02 -1.48
CA GLU A 363 -16.52 12.76 -1.16
C GLU A 363 -16.74 11.30 -0.78
N GLU A 364 -16.14 10.39 -1.55
CA GLU A 364 -16.22 8.95 -1.33
C GLU A 364 -15.67 8.54 0.04
N ASN A 365 -14.51 9.08 0.44
CA ASN A 365 -13.90 8.77 1.72
C ASN A 365 -14.73 9.32 2.90
N TYR A 366 -15.29 10.52 2.78
CA TYR A 366 -16.18 11.06 3.80
C TYR A 366 -17.46 10.24 3.93
N LYS A 367 -18.05 9.84 2.80
CA LYS A 367 -19.26 9.02 2.78
C LYS A 367 -19.00 7.66 3.43
N TYR A 368 -17.88 7.02 3.09
CA TYR A 368 -17.46 5.77 3.73
C TYR A 368 -17.40 5.89 5.25
N LEU A 369 -16.72 6.91 5.78
CA LEU A 369 -16.62 7.11 7.24
C LEU A 369 -18.00 7.30 7.88
N SER A 370 -18.88 8.07 7.25
CA SER A 370 -20.25 8.28 7.73
C SER A 370 -21.07 6.99 7.75
N GLU A 371 -20.98 6.16 6.71
CA GLU A 371 -21.67 4.86 6.61
C GLU A 371 -21.16 3.84 7.65
N HIS A 372 -19.90 3.99 8.08
CA HIS A 372 -19.27 3.13 9.09
C HIS A 372 -19.32 3.70 10.51
N ASN A 373 -20.04 4.80 10.74
CA ASN A 373 -20.17 5.49 12.03
C ASN A 373 -18.80 5.94 12.61
N GLN A 374 -17.90 6.39 11.75
CA GLN A 374 -16.58 6.90 12.13
C GLN A 374 -16.52 8.41 11.94
N ASN A 375 -16.02 9.13 12.93
CA ASN A 375 -15.92 10.59 12.90
C ASN A 375 -14.73 11.02 12.01
N PRO A 376 -14.96 11.86 10.98
CA PRO A 376 -13.88 12.35 10.12
C PRO A 376 -13.13 13.51 10.78
N TYR A 377 -11.82 13.40 10.85
CA TYR A 377 -10.89 14.48 11.20
C TYR A 377 -9.89 14.71 10.05
N ILE A 378 -10.43 14.85 8.82
CA ILE A 378 -9.62 15.03 7.61
C ILE A 378 -9.50 16.53 7.32
N LYS A 379 -8.25 16.98 7.15
CA LYS A 379 -7.98 18.38 6.86
C LYS A 379 -8.36 18.72 5.41
N PRO A 380 -9.17 19.76 5.16
CA PRO A 380 -9.49 20.18 3.80
C PRO A 380 -8.24 20.57 2.99
N GLN A 381 -8.20 20.25 1.69
CA GLN A 381 -7.05 20.54 0.81
C GLN A 381 -6.73 22.04 0.74
N ASN A 382 -7.74 22.89 0.82
CA ASN A 382 -7.56 24.35 0.80
C ASN A 382 -7.40 24.98 2.20
N TYR A 383 -7.35 24.21 3.29
CA TYR A 383 -7.36 24.71 4.68
C TYR A 383 -6.30 25.78 4.97
N LYS A 384 -5.06 25.56 4.52
CA LYS A 384 -4.00 26.57 4.70
C LYS A 384 -4.21 27.78 3.79
N LYS A 385 -4.62 27.53 2.53
CA LYS A 385 -4.83 28.58 1.52
C LYS A 385 -6.03 29.47 1.87
N SER A 386 -7.12 28.90 2.39
CA SER A 386 -8.34 29.64 2.76
C SER A 386 -8.09 30.68 3.87
N LYS A 387 -7.05 30.54 4.68
CA LYS A 387 -6.66 31.50 5.72
C LYS A 387 -5.88 32.69 5.20
N SER A 388 -5.33 32.63 3.99
CA SER A 388 -4.53 33.71 3.43
C SER A 388 -5.39 34.89 2.98
N LYS A 389 -4.88 36.14 3.14
CA LYS A 389 -5.55 37.37 2.67
C LYS A 389 -5.86 37.28 1.16
N LYS A 390 -4.95 36.70 0.37
CA LYS A 390 -5.11 36.53 -1.07
C LYS A 390 -6.33 35.65 -1.39
N PHE A 391 -6.54 34.56 -0.66
CA PHE A 391 -7.69 33.67 -0.88
C PHE A 391 -8.99 34.34 -0.43
N LYS A 392 -9.01 34.97 0.75
CA LYS A 392 -10.19 35.67 1.29
C LYS A 392 -10.67 36.80 0.39
N ASN A 393 -9.76 37.47 -0.32
CA ASN A 393 -10.07 38.54 -1.26
C ASN A 393 -10.32 38.06 -2.69
N ASP A 394 -10.22 36.75 -2.96
CA ASP A 394 -10.43 36.18 -4.29
C ASP A 394 -11.92 35.99 -4.55
N ILE A 395 -12.52 36.94 -5.25
CA ILE A 395 -13.95 36.92 -5.64
C ILE A 395 -14.34 35.76 -6.56
N SER A 396 -13.37 35.10 -7.16
CA SER A 396 -13.63 33.94 -8.03
C SER A 396 -13.97 32.67 -7.26
N LYS A 397 -13.69 32.63 -5.96
CA LYS A 397 -13.86 31.44 -5.13
C LYS A 397 -15.29 31.35 -4.58
N ARG A 398 -15.84 30.15 -4.69
CA ARG A 398 -17.16 29.83 -4.13
C ARG A 398 -17.24 30.12 -2.63
N GLU A 399 -16.18 29.80 -1.89
CA GLU A 399 -16.09 29.98 -0.43
C GLU A 399 -16.20 31.45 0.01
N ASN A 400 -16.01 32.41 -0.91
CA ASN A 400 -16.14 33.84 -0.65
C ASN A 400 -17.45 34.42 -1.19
N MET A 401 -18.37 33.55 -1.66
CA MET A 401 -19.70 33.93 -2.09
C MET A 401 -20.72 33.61 -0.99
N THR A 402 -21.70 34.46 -0.80
CA THR A 402 -22.82 34.20 0.12
C THR A 402 -23.73 33.13 -0.49
N TYR A 403 -24.07 32.12 0.28
CA TYR A 403 -25.01 31.08 -0.15
C TYR A 403 -26.35 31.25 0.60
N ASN A 404 -27.42 31.35 -0.15
CA ASN A 404 -28.78 31.31 0.38
C ASN A 404 -29.24 29.84 0.39
N VAL A 405 -29.51 29.33 1.59
CA VAL A 405 -29.89 27.92 1.82
C VAL A 405 -31.34 27.68 1.40
N GLU A 406 -32.24 28.66 1.66
CA GLU A 406 -33.69 28.52 1.42
C GLU A 406 -34.01 28.45 -0.07
N ASP A 407 -33.41 29.34 -0.86
CA ASP A 407 -33.66 29.45 -2.31
C ASP A 407 -32.56 28.79 -3.17
N ASP A 408 -31.60 28.15 -2.56
CA ASP A 408 -30.51 27.39 -3.23
C ASP A 408 -29.75 28.19 -4.29
N TYR A 409 -29.23 29.40 -3.97
CA TYR A 409 -28.39 30.18 -4.87
C TYR A 409 -27.15 30.79 -4.19
N TYR A 410 -26.15 31.09 -4.97
CA TYR A 410 -24.98 31.85 -4.53
C TYR A 410 -25.08 33.31 -5.00
N ILE A 411 -24.54 34.25 -4.20
CA ILE A 411 -24.43 35.65 -4.57
C ILE A 411 -22.98 35.98 -4.89
N CYS A 412 -22.69 36.45 -6.09
CA CYS A 412 -21.35 36.85 -6.50
C CYS A 412 -20.98 38.23 -5.93
N ALA A 413 -19.70 38.64 -6.06
CA ALA A 413 -19.19 39.93 -5.58
C ALA A 413 -19.87 41.15 -6.22
N TYR A 414 -20.58 40.97 -7.35
CA TYR A 414 -21.36 42.03 -8.02
C TYR A 414 -22.86 41.96 -7.66
N GLY A 415 -23.23 41.17 -6.63
CA GLY A 415 -24.63 41.06 -6.19
C GLY A 415 -25.54 40.21 -7.11
N LYS A 416 -25.00 39.58 -8.17
CA LYS A 416 -25.81 38.72 -9.05
C LYS A 416 -25.96 37.33 -8.44
N ARG A 417 -27.12 36.71 -8.70
CA ARG A 417 -27.40 35.34 -8.25
C ARG A 417 -26.77 34.34 -9.22
N LEU A 418 -26.27 33.24 -8.67
CA LEU A 418 -25.91 32.04 -9.40
C LEU A 418 -26.92 30.97 -9.00
N VAL A 419 -27.80 30.63 -9.89
CA VAL A 419 -28.88 29.66 -9.70
C VAL A 419 -28.52 28.30 -10.25
N PRO A 420 -29.09 27.20 -9.71
CA PRO A 420 -28.86 25.87 -10.23
C PRO A 420 -29.51 25.75 -11.62
N VAL A 421 -28.72 25.41 -12.64
CA VAL A 421 -29.22 25.27 -14.03
C VAL A 421 -29.26 23.82 -14.49
N SER A 422 -28.42 22.96 -13.95
CA SER A 422 -28.38 21.55 -14.27
C SER A 422 -27.60 20.75 -13.23
N SER A 423 -27.73 19.44 -13.26
CA SER A 423 -26.91 18.53 -12.50
C SER A 423 -26.26 17.51 -13.44
N LYS A 424 -25.08 17.02 -13.05
CA LYS A 424 -24.39 15.95 -13.75
C LYS A 424 -23.83 14.94 -12.77
N ILE A 425 -23.80 13.69 -13.21
CA ILE A 425 -23.10 12.63 -12.48
C ILE A 425 -21.63 12.65 -12.91
N LYS A 426 -20.75 12.76 -11.93
CA LYS A 426 -19.30 12.62 -12.12
C LYS A 426 -18.90 11.26 -11.57
N VAL A 427 -18.20 10.47 -12.40
CA VAL A 427 -17.66 9.17 -12.01
C VAL A 427 -16.18 9.33 -11.69
N SER A 428 -15.75 8.86 -10.52
CA SER A 428 -14.33 8.84 -10.10
C SER A 428 -13.58 7.64 -10.72
N LYS A 429 -12.28 7.56 -10.48
CA LYS A 429 -11.47 6.40 -10.88
C LYS A 429 -11.85 5.11 -10.15
N SER A 430 -12.41 5.22 -8.95
CA SER A 430 -12.96 4.11 -8.14
C SER A 430 -14.39 3.72 -8.55
N ASN A 431 -14.91 4.26 -9.66
CA ASN A 431 -16.30 4.12 -10.09
C ASN A 431 -17.36 4.72 -9.14
N TYR A 432 -16.93 5.52 -8.17
CA TYR A 432 -17.84 6.26 -7.31
C TYR A 432 -18.58 7.35 -8.10
N LYS A 433 -19.90 7.42 -7.92
CA LYS A 433 -20.77 8.38 -8.63
C LYS A 433 -21.13 9.52 -7.68
N SER A 434 -20.69 10.73 -7.99
CA SER A 434 -21.07 11.96 -7.28
C SER A 434 -22.01 12.83 -8.13
N VAL A 435 -22.98 13.44 -7.47
CA VAL A 435 -23.90 14.38 -8.11
C VAL A 435 -23.33 15.78 -7.98
N VAL A 436 -23.08 16.44 -9.11
CA VAL A 436 -22.54 17.79 -9.14
C VAL A 436 -23.58 18.73 -9.74
N THR A 437 -24.09 19.65 -8.90
CA THR A 437 -24.99 20.74 -9.33
C THR A 437 -24.16 21.84 -9.98
N ILE A 438 -24.62 22.32 -11.11
CA ILE A 438 -24.01 23.43 -11.84
C ILE A 438 -24.85 24.68 -11.58
N TYR A 439 -24.24 25.65 -10.90
CA TYR A 439 -24.82 26.97 -10.70
C TYR A 439 -24.27 27.93 -11.73
N GLU A 440 -25.11 28.72 -12.36
CA GLU A 440 -24.73 29.73 -13.34
C GLU A 440 -25.23 31.09 -12.94
N SER A 441 -24.40 32.11 -13.14
CA SER A 441 -24.80 33.50 -12.93
C SER A 441 -25.84 33.93 -13.98
N GLU A 442 -26.84 34.66 -13.57
CA GLU A 442 -27.91 35.18 -14.45
C GLU A 442 -27.34 35.95 -15.64
N ASN A 443 -26.41 36.84 -15.41
CA ASN A 443 -25.75 37.61 -16.45
C ASN A 443 -24.40 38.18 -16.01
N CYS A 444 -23.34 37.88 -16.73
CA CYS A 444 -22.00 38.43 -16.54
C CYS A 444 -21.60 39.49 -17.61
N ASN A 445 -22.50 39.89 -18.49
CA ASN A 445 -22.19 40.94 -19.48
C ASN A 445 -22.14 42.29 -18.79
N GLY A 446 -21.12 43.12 -19.12
CA GLY A 446 -20.91 44.41 -18.49
C GLY A 446 -20.46 44.38 -17.03
N CYS A 447 -20.14 43.20 -16.46
CA CYS A 447 -19.67 43.09 -15.09
C CYS A 447 -18.23 43.61 -14.96
N PRO A 448 -17.97 44.63 -14.11
CA PRO A 448 -16.62 45.20 -13.97
C PRO A 448 -15.60 44.25 -13.31
N TYR A 449 -16.11 43.17 -12.70
CA TYR A 449 -15.28 42.16 -12.02
C TYR A 449 -15.08 40.90 -12.86
N LYS A 450 -15.57 40.84 -14.12
CA LYS A 450 -15.57 39.60 -14.93
C LYS A 450 -14.17 39.01 -15.07
N ASP A 451 -13.18 39.82 -15.43
CA ASP A 451 -11.81 39.37 -15.67
C ASP A 451 -11.12 38.80 -14.41
N LYS A 452 -11.49 39.34 -13.22
CA LYS A 452 -10.99 38.86 -11.92
C LYS A 452 -11.79 37.65 -11.42
N CYS A 453 -13.03 37.47 -11.89
CA CYS A 453 -13.96 36.45 -11.42
C CYS A 453 -13.90 35.15 -12.25
N THR A 454 -13.83 35.25 -13.57
CA THR A 454 -13.88 34.07 -14.47
C THR A 454 -13.14 34.31 -15.77
N LYS A 455 -12.44 33.28 -16.23
CA LYS A 455 -11.81 33.26 -17.57
C LYS A 455 -12.75 32.77 -18.66
N ALA A 456 -13.98 32.35 -18.31
CA ALA A 456 -14.95 31.88 -19.29
C ALA A 456 -15.50 33.04 -20.11
N LYS A 457 -15.69 32.83 -21.43
CA LYS A 457 -16.34 33.81 -22.32
C LYS A 457 -17.79 34.07 -21.93
N GLY A 458 -18.50 33.07 -21.47
CA GLY A 458 -19.90 33.14 -20.99
C GLY A 458 -20.02 33.56 -19.53
N ASN A 459 -21.14 33.16 -18.91
CA ASN A 459 -21.45 33.41 -17.52
C ASN A 459 -20.56 32.58 -16.58
N LYS A 460 -20.37 33.07 -15.34
CA LYS A 460 -19.70 32.34 -14.27
C LYS A 460 -20.48 31.09 -13.90
N ARG A 461 -19.78 29.94 -13.87
CA ARG A 461 -20.34 28.66 -13.43
C ARG A 461 -19.59 28.12 -12.21
N LEU A 462 -20.33 27.57 -11.26
CA LEU A 462 -19.80 26.80 -10.14
C LEU A 462 -20.25 25.35 -10.29
N HIS A 463 -19.35 24.43 -10.02
CA HIS A 463 -19.63 22.99 -9.96
C HIS A 463 -19.57 22.56 -8.50
N VAL A 464 -20.69 22.19 -7.92
CA VAL A 464 -20.83 21.95 -6.47
C VAL A 464 -21.46 20.58 -6.23
N SER A 465 -20.77 19.71 -5.50
CA SER A 465 -21.39 18.57 -4.85
C SER A 465 -21.83 19.00 -3.46
N LYS A 466 -23.15 18.97 -3.20
CA LYS A 466 -23.71 19.35 -1.90
C LYS A 466 -23.29 18.36 -0.83
N ASP A 467 -23.36 17.06 -1.11
CA ASP A 467 -22.97 15.99 -0.20
C ASP A 467 -21.50 16.14 0.22
N PHE A 468 -20.62 16.42 -0.74
CA PHE A 468 -19.22 16.69 -0.42
C PHE A 468 -19.03 17.88 0.50
N LEU A 469 -19.77 18.96 0.28
CA LEU A 469 -19.66 20.16 1.10
C LEU A 469 -20.17 19.94 2.53
N GLU A 470 -21.28 19.24 2.67
CA GLU A 470 -21.86 18.91 3.97
C GLU A 470 -20.88 18.09 4.81
N LYS A 471 -20.39 16.97 4.26
CA LYS A 471 -19.42 16.08 4.92
C LYS A 471 -18.07 16.78 5.20
N ARG A 472 -17.62 17.61 4.27
CA ARG A 472 -16.43 18.45 4.46
C ARG A 472 -16.60 19.44 5.61
N ASN A 473 -17.77 20.08 5.73
CA ASN A 473 -18.08 21.01 6.81
C ASN A 473 -18.14 20.29 8.16
N GLU A 474 -18.68 19.08 8.21
CA GLU A 474 -18.64 18.21 9.38
C GLU A 474 -17.18 17.98 9.84
N SER A 475 -16.33 17.50 8.93
CA SER A 475 -14.90 17.30 9.23
C SER A 475 -14.21 18.59 9.64
N LEU A 476 -14.53 19.72 8.98
CA LEU A 476 -13.98 21.04 9.33
C LEU A 476 -14.41 21.47 10.74
N LYS A 477 -15.65 21.21 11.13
CA LYS A 477 -16.17 21.45 12.48
C LYS A 477 -15.39 20.60 13.49
N ASN A 478 -15.24 19.30 13.24
CA ASN A 478 -14.52 18.37 14.11
C ASN A 478 -13.07 18.82 14.34
N ILE A 479 -12.32 19.11 13.27
CA ILE A 479 -10.92 19.55 13.38
C ILE A 479 -10.75 20.95 14.03
N SER A 480 -11.81 21.72 14.18
CA SER A 480 -11.79 23.06 14.77
C SER A 480 -12.04 23.07 16.28
N THR A 481 -12.61 21.99 16.83
CA THR A 481 -12.82 21.82 18.28
C THR A 481 -11.48 21.78 19.04
N PRO A 482 -11.49 22.03 20.36
CA PRO A 482 -10.29 21.84 21.18
C PRO A 482 -9.69 20.45 21.04
N GLU A 483 -10.52 19.41 21.09
CA GLU A 483 -10.12 18.02 20.88
C GLU A 483 -9.53 17.82 19.49
N GLY A 484 -10.22 18.25 18.42
CA GLY A 484 -9.73 18.12 17.05
C GLY A 484 -8.40 18.85 16.80
N LYS A 485 -8.08 19.90 17.55
CA LYS A 485 -6.75 20.53 17.50
C LYS A 485 -5.67 19.63 18.10
N ILE A 486 -5.99 18.96 19.22
CA ILE A 486 -5.09 17.97 19.86
C ILE A 486 -4.88 16.77 18.94
N LEU A 487 -5.96 16.21 18.36
CA LEU A 487 -5.88 15.08 17.44
C LEU A 487 -5.03 15.40 16.20
N ARG A 488 -5.19 16.58 15.60
CA ARG A 488 -4.35 17.00 14.46
C ARG A 488 -2.87 17.19 14.83
N MET A 489 -2.58 17.67 16.02
CA MET A 489 -1.22 17.75 16.53
C MET A 489 -0.64 16.34 16.70
N ASN A 490 -1.41 15.45 17.35
CA ASN A 490 -1.02 14.06 17.55
C ASN A 490 -0.78 13.31 16.25
N ARG A 491 -1.55 13.58 15.17
CA ARG A 491 -1.27 12.98 13.86
C ARG A 491 0.18 13.24 13.41
N SER A 492 0.63 14.50 13.49
CA SER A 492 2.01 14.82 13.11
C SER A 492 3.02 14.16 14.05
N ILE A 493 2.77 14.14 15.34
CA ILE A 493 3.70 13.53 16.31
C ILE A 493 3.78 12.02 16.10
N GLN A 494 2.64 11.34 16.05
CA GLN A 494 2.59 9.88 16.04
C GLN A 494 2.98 9.31 14.67
N VAL A 495 2.30 9.70 13.60
CA VAL A 495 2.55 9.07 12.30
C VAL A 495 3.84 9.54 11.64
N GLU A 496 4.11 10.86 11.66
CA GLU A 496 5.37 11.39 11.13
C GLU A 496 6.55 10.91 11.99
N GLY A 497 6.35 10.75 13.32
CA GLY A 497 7.31 10.15 14.23
C GLY A 497 7.63 8.70 13.87
N VAL A 498 6.61 7.87 13.63
CA VAL A 498 6.80 6.48 13.18
C VAL A 498 7.61 6.44 11.89
N PHE A 499 7.21 7.21 10.87
CA PHE A 499 7.96 7.25 9.61
C PHE A 499 9.38 7.80 9.77
N GLY A 500 9.57 8.76 10.67
CA GLY A 500 10.89 9.27 11.04
C GLY A 500 11.78 8.16 11.57
N VAL A 501 11.32 7.43 12.57
CA VAL A 501 12.05 6.28 13.15
C VAL A 501 12.33 5.22 12.08
N LEU A 502 11.33 4.78 11.31
CA LEU A 502 11.53 3.74 10.30
C LEU A 502 12.55 4.14 9.22
N LYS A 503 12.54 5.38 8.77
CA LYS A 503 13.41 5.84 7.68
C LYS A 503 14.77 6.34 8.13
N GLN A 504 14.87 6.93 9.32
CA GLN A 504 16.13 7.49 9.84
C GLN A 504 16.81 6.50 10.79
N ASP A 505 16.13 6.10 11.86
CA ASP A 505 16.75 5.24 12.87
C ASP A 505 16.92 3.81 12.37
N TYR A 506 15.88 3.24 11.73
CA TYR A 506 15.98 1.93 11.09
C TYR A 506 16.60 1.96 9.69
N ALA A 507 16.85 3.14 9.12
CA ALA A 507 17.42 3.34 7.78
C ALA A 507 16.66 2.58 6.66
N PHE A 508 15.37 2.29 6.85
CA PHE A 508 14.55 1.55 5.91
C PHE A 508 14.02 2.46 4.80
N ARG A 509 14.79 2.63 3.73
CA ARG A 509 14.49 3.55 2.61
C ARG A 509 14.14 2.84 1.31
N ARG A 510 14.46 1.55 1.21
CA ARG A 510 14.27 0.74 0.01
C ARG A 510 13.97 -0.70 0.39
N PHE A 511 13.01 -1.32 -0.31
CA PHE A 511 12.70 -2.73 -0.16
C PHE A 511 13.81 -3.63 -0.69
N LEU A 512 13.98 -4.79 -0.10
CA LEU A 512 14.83 -5.87 -0.58
C LEU A 512 14.05 -6.87 -1.43
N LEU A 513 12.77 -7.08 -1.11
CA LEU A 513 11.90 -8.00 -1.82
C LEU A 513 11.19 -7.30 -2.99
N ARG A 514 10.60 -8.10 -3.88
CA ARG A 514 9.84 -7.66 -5.05
C ARG A 514 8.43 -8.22 -5.03
N GLY A 515 7.52 -7.47 -5.66
CA GLY A 515 6.11 -7.80 -5.71
C GLY A 515 5.35 -7.38 -4.46
N LYS A 516 4.14 -6.87 -4.65
CA LYS A 516 3.29 -6.29 -3.59
C LYS A 516 3.14 -7.21 -2.38
N LYS A 517 2.95 -8.53 -2.61
CA LYS A 517 2.79 -9.51 -1.53
C LYS A 517 4.03 -9.60 -0.63
N ASN A 518 5.22 -9.71 -1.23
CA ASN A 518 6.46 -9.84 -0.48
C ASN A 518 6.88 -8.53 0.20
N VAL A 519 6.60 -7.40 -0.45
CA VAL A 519 6.82 -6.05 0.11
C VAL A 519 5.94 -5.83 1.34
N LEU A 520 4.69 -6.32 1.31
CA LEU A 520 3.81 -6.29 2.49
C LEU A 520 4.39 -7.12 3.64
N VAL A 521 4.92 -8.31 3.36
CA VAL A 521 5.59 -9.14 4.39
C VAL A 521 6.78 -8.39 5.00
N GLU A 522 7.64 -7.81 4.16
CA GLU A 522 8.83 -7.09 4.61
C GLU A 522 8.45 -5.90 5.50
N PHE A 523 7.45 -5.11 5.11
CA PHE A 523 7.04 -3.96 5.92
C PHE A 523 6.25 -4.35 7.17
N THR A 524 5.47 -5.44 7.14
CA THR A 524 4.76 -5.93 8.32
C THR A 524 5.71 -6.48 9.38
N LEU A 525 6.79 -7.17 8.98
CA LEU A 525 7.86 -7.59 9.91
C LEU A 525 8.53 -6.38 10.56
N LEU A 526 8.84 -5.35 9.76
CA LEU A 526 9.40 -4.10 10.27
C LEU A 526 8.44 -3.39 11.25
N ALA A 527 7.12 -3.38 10.96
CA ALA A 527 6.10 -2.82 11.85
C ALA A 527 6.00 -3.62 13.16
N PHE A 528 6.11 -4.94 13.08
CA PHE A 528 6.16 -5.81 14.26
C PHE A 528 7.38 -5.48 15.15
N ALA A 529 8.56 -5.41 14.53
CA ALA A 529 9.81 -5.03 15.21
C ALA A 529 9.72 -3.64 15.85
N TYR A 530 9.14 -2.67 15.13
CA TYR A 530 8.91 -1.33 15.64
C TYR A 530 8.00 -1.35 16.88
N ASN A 531 6.89 -2.08 16.83
CA ASN A 531 5.92 -2.13 17.94
C ASN A 531 6.53 -2.77 19.20
N ILE A 532 7.29 -3.86 19.05
CA ILE A 532 8.01 -4.47 20.19
C ILE A 532 9.03 -3.49 20.77
N GLN A 533 9.82 -2.84 19.95
CA GLN A 533 10.80 -1.84 20.42
C GLN A 533 10.11 -0.66 21.10
N LYS A 534 8.93 -0.24 20.58
CA LYS A 534 8.13 0.83 21.17
C LYS A 534 7.60 0.44 22.55
N LEU A 535 7.04 -0.76 22.67
CA LEU A 535 6.57 -1.31 23.94
C LEU A 535 7.70 -1.37 24.97
N PHE A 536 8.87 -1.89 24.56
CA PHE A 536 10.06 -1.92 25.38
C PHE A 536 10.46 -0.53 25.88
N ASN A 537 10.51 0.47 24.99
CA ASN A 537 10.87 1.84 25.34
C ASN A 537 9.86 2.48 26.29
N LYS A 538 8.55 2.20 26.12
CA LYS A 538 7.51 2.69 27.02
C LYS A 538 7.62 2.04 28.41
N ASN A 539 7.90 0.74 28.47
CA ASN A 539 8.12 0.02 29.73
C ASN A 539 9.27 0.64 30.54
N ILE A 540 10.42 0.90 29.89
CA ILE A 540 11.58 1.53 30.56
C ILE A 540 11.24 2.95 31.05
N LYS A 541 10.51 3.73 30.24
CA LYS A 541 10.15 5.11 30.55
C LYS A 541 8.94 5.24 31.47
N ASN A 542 8.27 4.15 31.83
CA ASN A 542 7.02 4.14 32.57
C ASN A 542 5.93 5.04 31.90
N THR A 543 5.81 4.96 30.59
CA THR A 543 4.85 5.73 29.78
C THR A 543 3.78 4.85 29.14
N ASN A 544 3.55 3.68 29.70
CA ASN A 544 2.51 2.75 29.25
C ASN A 544 1.12 3.38 29.35
N GLY A 545 0.23 3.06 28.40
CA GLY A 545 -1.12 3.56 28.35
C GLY A 545 -1.26 5.04 27.93
N ILE A 546 -0.16 5.74 27.63
CA ILE A 546 -0.23 7.10 27.09
C ILE A 546 -0.55 7.02 25.60
N LEU A 547 -1.79 7.41 25.23
CA LEU A 547 -2.29 7.35 23.86
C LEU A 547 -2.11 8.67 23.10
N LEU A 548 -2.19 9.80 23.80
CA LEU A 548 -2.13 11.13 23.20
C LEU A 548 -1.09 12.03 23.89
N HIS A 549 -0.39 12.79 23.10
CA HIS A 549 0.43 13.90 23.60
C HIS A 549 -0.48 15.11 23.86
N ILE A 550 -0.54 15.54 25.10
CA ILE A 550 -1.29 16.72 25.51
C ILE A 550 -0.29 17.89 25.65
N PRO A 551 -0.54 19.07 25.05
CA PRO A 551 0.31 20.22 25.27
C PRO A 551 0.38 20.54 26.77
N LYS A 552 1.59 20.73 27.30
CA LYS A 552 1.72 21.32 28.64
C LYS A 552 1.07 22.71 28.56
N THR A 553 -0.01 22.92 29.30
CA THR A 553 -0.55 24.27 29.49
C THR A 553 0.57 25.13 30.07
N ALA A 554 0.97 26.16 29.33
CA ALA A 554 1.93 27.13 29.77
C ALA A 554 1.35 27.97 30.91
#